data_0fba296c4001b5d688869e1938223102
#
_entry.id   0fba296c4001b5d688869e1938223102
#
_cell.length_a   1.000
_cell.length_b   1.000
_cell.length_c   1.000
_cell.angle_alpha   90.00
_cell.angle_beta   90.00
_cell.angle_gamma   90.00
#
_symmetry.space_group_name_H-M   'P 1'
#
loop_
_entity.id
_entity.type
_entity.pdbx_description
1 polymer ?
#
loop_
_entity_poly.entity_id
_entity_poly.type
_entity_poly.pdbx_seq_one_letter_code
_entity_poly.pdbx_strand_id
1 'polypeptide(L)'
;MEARKIIITGGATRIGAAIAKKLSGANKEILIHFNKSKSKAEKLKKELEINDTKVYLVKGDLSKENDVSKIIKYAKSKLKFFDCLINNA
;
A
#
# COMPACT_ATOMS: atom_id res chain seq x y z
N MET A 1 10.30 17.82 0.80
CA MET A 1 9.03 17.51 1.48
C MET A 1 8.85 15.99 1.56
N GLU A 2 8.49 15.47 2.69
CA GLU A 2 8.24 14.04 2.82
C GLU A 2 6.93 13.64 2.15
N ALA A 3 6.94 12.48 1.50
CA ALA A 3 5.72 11.91 0.95
C ALA A 3 4.75 11.54 2.07
N ARG A 4 3.48 11.86 1.90
CA ARG A 4 2.43 11.58 2.88
C ARG A 4 1.46 10.50 2.43
N LYS A 5 1.24 10.39 1.13
CA LYS A 5 0.34 9.41 0.54
C LYS A 5 1.13 8.55 -0.41
N ILE A 6 1.30 7.29 -0.05
CA ILE A 6 2.25 6.39 -0.68
C ILE A 6 1.52 5.14 -1.16
N ILE A 7 1.80 4.72 -2.38
CA ILE A 7 1.29 3.46 -2.91
C ILE A 7 2.49 2.52 -3.07
N ILE A 8 2.37 1.31 -2.53
CA ILE A 8 3.42 0.30 -2.65
C ILE A 8 2.82 -0.94 -3.28
N THR A 9 3.24 -1.28 -4.49
CA THR A 9 2.82 -2.52 -5.13
C THR A 9 3.66 -3.67 -4.59
N GLY A 10 3.02 -4.82 -4.36
CA GLY A 10 3.71 -5.95 -3.74
C GLY A 10 4.19 -5.64 -2.34
N GLY A 11 3.51 -4.73 -1.64
CA GLY A 11 3.97 -4.18 -0.36
C GLY A 11 3.79 -5.08 0.85
N ALA A 12 3.16 -6.24 0.69
CA ALA A 12 2.85 -7.10 1.83
C ALA A 12 4.00 -8.03 2.22
N THR A 13 5.02 -8.19 1.38
CA THR A 13 6.08 -9.18 1.60
C THR A 13 7.48 -8.56 1.54
N ARG A 14 8.40 -9.15 2.28
CA ARG A 14 9.84 -8.90 2.27
C ARG A 14 10.22 -7.42 2.07
N ILE A 15 10.76 -7.09 0.89
CA ILE A 15 11.26 -5.75 0.58
C ILE A 15 10.14 -4.71 0.66
N GLY A 16 8.96 -5.04 0.10
CA GLY A 16 7.82 -4.14 0.16
C GLY A 16 7.38 -3.83 1.58
N ALA A 17 7.33 -4.85 2.44
CA ALA A 17 6.99 -4.66 3.84
C ALA A 17 8.05 -3.82 4.58
N ALA A 18 9.33 -4.05 4.29
CA ALA A 18 10.42 -3.27 4.87
C ALA A 18 10.33 -1.80 4.46
N ILE A 19 10.01 -1.54 3.20
CA ILE A 19 9.82 -0.17 2.69
C ILE A 19 8.65 0.49 3.40
N ALA A 20 7.53 -0.22 3.51
CA ALA A 20 6.34 0.31 4.19
C ALA A 20 6.64 0.69 5.63
N LYS A 21 7.34 -0.15 6.36
CA LYS A 21 7.74 0.12 7.73
C LYS A 21 8.64 1.35 7.83
N LYS A 22 9.59 1.46 6.90
CA LYS A 22 10.53 2.58 6.88
C LYS A 22 9.82 3.91 6.62
N LEU A 23 8.78 3.90 5.78
CA LEU A 23 8.06 5.10 5.39
C LEU A 23 6.86 5.40 6.30
N SER A 24 6.52 4.51 7.23
CA SER A 24 5.36 4.68 8.10
C SER A 24 5.58 5.80 9.12
N GLY A 25 4.49 6.26 9.70
CA GLY A 25 4.54 7.30 10.73
C GLY A 25 3.24 8.07 10.80
N ALA A 26 3.16 8.97 11.78
CA ALA A 26 1.99 9.84 11.95
C ALA A 26 1.79 10.70 10.71
N ASN A 27 0.53 10.91 10.33
CA ASN A 27 0.14 11.70 9.17
C ASN A 27 0.54 11.08 7.83
N LYS A 28 0.94 9.81 7.82
CA LYS A 28 1.21 9.07 6.60
C LYS A 28 0.00 8.22 6.23
N GLU A 29 -0.27 8.11 4.94
CA GLU A 29 -1.28 7.20 4.41
C GLU A 29 -0.57 6.28 3.41
N ILE A 30 -0.68 4.98 3.62
CA ILE A 30 0.00 4.01 2.77
C ILE A 30 -1.04 3.04 2.23
N LEU A 31 -1.12 2.95 0.91
CA LEU A 31 -1.93 1.94 0.24
C LEU A 31 -1.02 0.81 -0.18
N ILE A 32 -1.30 -0.38 0.32
CA ILE A 32 -0.51 -1.57 0.06
C ILE A 32 -1.29 -2.48 -0.89
N HIS A 33 -0.72 -2.71 -2.06
CA HIS A 33 -1.24 -3.67 -3.01
C HIS A 33 -0.62 -5.04 -2.72
N PHE A 34 -1.42 -6.09 -2.83
CA PHE A 34 -0.93 -7.47 -2.74
C PHE A 34 -1.70 -8.35 -3.72
N ASN A 35 -1.10 -9.46 -4.10
CA ASN A 35 -1.76 -10.44 -4.99
C ASN A 35 -2.33 -11.61 -4.17
N LYS A 36 -1.48 -12.37 -3.50
CA LYS A 36 -1.90 -13.59 -2.78
C LYS A 36 -1.66 -13.57 -1.28
N SER A 37 -0.91 -12.62 -0.80
CA SER A 37 -0.44 -12.61 0.59
C SER A 37 -1.37 -11.84 1.52
N LYS A 38 -2.66 -12.21 1.53
CA LYS A 38 -3.67 -11.50 2.32
C LYS A 38 -3.34 -11.45 3.82
N SER A 39 -2.98 -12.58 4.42
CA SER A 39 -2.67 -12.61 5.85
C SER A 39 -1.45 -11.77 6.19
N LYS A 40 -0.44 -11.76 5.33
CA LYS A 40 0.74 -10.91 5.53
C LYS A 40 0.38 -9.43 5.39
N ALA A 41 -0.49 -9.11 4.43
CA ALA A 41 -0.96 -7.73 4.24
C ALA A 41 -1.72 -7.25 5.47
N GLU A 42 -2.61 -8.06 6.00
CA GLU A 42 -3.40 -7.72 7.19
C GLU A 42 -2.52 -7.55 8.42
N LYS A 43 -1.53 -8.43 8.59
CA LYS A 43 -0.57 -8.32 9.68
C LYS A 43 0.24 -7.04 9.59
N LEU A 44 0.73 -6.72 8.39
CA LEU A 44 1.50 -5.50 8.17
C LEU A 44 0.65 -4.26 8.45
N LYS A 45 -0.60 -4.26 8.01
CA LYS A 45 -1.51 -3.16 8.28
C LYS A 45 -1.61 -2.88 9.79
N LYS A 46 -1.80 -3.91 10.59
CA LYS A 46 -1.88 -3.77 12.04
C LYS A 46 -0.59 -3.19 12.63
N GLU A 47 0.56 -3.67 12.15
CA GLU A 47 1.85 -3.18 12.61
C GLU A 47 2.04 -1.69 12.30
N LEU A 48 1.67 -1.27 11.10
CA LEU A 48 1.81 0.13 10.69
C LEU A 48 0.83 1.04 11.40
N GLU A 49 -0.36 0.56 11.68
CA GLU A 49 -1.36 1.36 12.39
C GLU A 49 -0.96 1.68 13.83
N ILE A 50 -0.10 0.88 14.42
CA ILE A 50 0.46 1.16 15.75
C ILE A 50 1.28 2.46 15.72
N ASN A 51 1.88 2.78 14.57
CA ASN A 51 2.67 4.01 14.38
C ASN A 51 1.82 5.19 13.88
N ASP A 52 0.50 5.13 14.04
CA ASP A 52 -0.44 6.15 13.59
C ASP A 52 -0.45 6.33 12.06
N THR A 53 -0.04 5.33 11.32
CA THR A 53 -0.12 5.31 9.86
C THR A 53 -1.50 4.85 9.45
N LYS A 54 -2.11 5.55 8.51
CA LYS A 54 -3.37 5.11 7.92
C LYS A 54 -3.07 4.16 6.77
N VAL A 55 -3.60 2.94 6.83
CA VAL A 55 -3.26 1.91 5.87
C VAL A 55 -4.49 1.41 5.12
N TYR A 56 -4.36 1.32 3.82
CA TYR A 56 -5.37 0.73 2.94
C TYR A 56 -4.77 -0.49 2.27
N LEU A 57 -5.56 -1.53 2.12
CA LEU A 57 -5.14 -2.75 1.44
C LEU A 57 -5.97 -2.94 0.18
N VAL A 58 -5.33 -3.34 -0.91
CA VAL A 58 -6.03 -3.69 -2.13
C VAL A 58 -5.42 -4.93 -2.75
N LYS A 59 -6.28 -5.87 -3.12
CA LYS A 59 -5.87 -7.11 -3.78
C LYS A 59 -6.04 -6.97 -5.28
N GLY A 60 -5.10 -7.52 -6.02
CA GLY A 60 -5.23 -7.60 -7.47
C GLY A 60 -4.01 -8.21 -8.12
N ASP A 61 -4.20 -8.76 -9.31
CA ASP A 61 -3.16 -9.33 -10.14
C ASP A 61 -2.75 -8.28 -11.18
N LEU A 62 -1.54 -7.76 -11.07
CA LEU A 62 -1.06 -6.70 -11.95
C LEU A 62 -0.90 -7.13 -13.40
N SER A 63 -0.94 -8.44 -13.68
CA SER A 63 -0.92 -8.93 -15.04
C SER A 63 -2.29 -8.86 -15.72
N LYS A 64 -3.33 -8.57 -14.94
CA LYS A 64 -4.71 -8.49 -15.45
C LYS A 64 -5.18 -7.05 -15.52
N GLU A 65 -5.56 -6.61 -16.70
CA GLU A 65 -5.98 -5.25 -16.96
C GLU A 65 -7.16 -4.82 -16.09
N ASN A 66 -8.14 -5.70 -15.91
CA ASN A 66 -9.29 -5.41 -15.06
C ASN A 66 -8.90 -5.19 -13.60
N ASP A 67 -7.95 -5.96 -13.10
CA ASP A 67 -7.47 -5.81 -11.72
C ASP A 67 -6.70 -4.50 -11.56
N VAL A 68 -5.89 -4.13 -12.54
CA VAL A 68 -5.17 -2.85 -12.54
C VAL A 68 -6.16 -1.69 -12.47
N SER A 69 -7.22 -1.74 -13.26
CA SER A 69 -8.27 -0.71 -13.25
C SER A 69 -8.94 -0.60 -11.87
N LYS A 70 -9.21 -1.73 -11.23
CA LYS A 70 -9.81 -1.75 -9.89
C LYS A 70 -8.88 -1.14 -8.85
N ILE A 71 -7.59 -1.46 -8.93
CA ILE A 71 -6.58 -0.91 -8.02
C ILE A 71 -6.51 0.59 -8.16
N ILE A 72 -6.48 1.10 -9.38
CA ILE A 72 -6.43 2.54 -9.65
C ILE A 72 -7.67 3.24 -9.09
N LYS A 73 -8.86 2.69 -9.33
CA LYS A 73 -10.10 3.26 -8.81
C LYS A 73 -10.11 3.28 -7.29
N TYR A 74 -9.66 2.20 -6.67
CA TYR A 74 -9.60 2.11 -5.21
C TYR A 74 -8.62 3.15 -4.65
N ALA A 75 -7.45 3.28 -5.27
CA ALA A 75 -6.46 4.27 -4.85
C ALA A 75 -7.00 5.69 -4.93
N LYS A 76 -7.65 6.03 -6.03
CA LYS A 76 -8.27 7.36 -6.20
C LYS A 76 -9.35 7.61 -5.16
N SER A 77 -10.15 6.61 -4.87
CA SER A 77 -11.24 6.73 -3.91
C SER A 77 -10.72 6.93 -2.48
N LYS A 78 -9.63 6.28 -2.09
CA LYS A 78 -9.10 6.33 -0.74
C LYS A 78 -8.10 7.46 -0.53
N LEU A 79 -7.19 7.65 -1.47
CA LEU A 79 -6.12 8.64 -1.33
C LEU A 79 -6.44 9.97 -2.02
N LYS A 80 -7.31 9.95 -3.02
CA LYS A 80 -7.62 11.07 -3.90
C LYS A 80 -6.43 11.48 -4.77
N PHE A 81 -5.27 11.62 -4.17
CA PHE A 81 -4.00 11.80 -4.88
C PHE A 81 -2.92 11.05 -4.12
N PHE A 82 -1.75 10.88 -4.71
CA PHE A 82 -0.62 10.28 -4.01
C PHE A 82 0.67 11.00 -4.38
N ASP A 83 1.60 11.01 -3.42
CA ASP A 83 2.88 11.69 -3.57
C ASP A 83 3.97 10.77 -4.11
N CYS A 84 3.84 9.47 -3.86
CA CYS A 84 4.90 8.52 -4.16
C CYS A 84 4.30 7.18 -4.57
N LEU A 85 4.83 6.61 -5.64
CA LEU A 85 4.49 5.25 -6.06
C LEU A 85 5.76 4.42 -6.02
N ILE A 86 5.73 3.34 -5.25
CA ILE A 86 6.85 2.41 -5.18
C ILE A 86 6.43 1.12 -5.87
N ASN A 87 7.03 0.87 -7.02
CA ASN A 87 6.73 -0.30 -7.82
C ASN A 87 7.66 -1.44 -7.42
N ASN A 88 7.18 -2.26 -6.49
CA ASN A 88 7.95 -3.35 -5.90
C ASN A 88 7.51 -4.73 -6.39
N ALA A 89 6.37 -4.80 -7.02
CA ALA A 89 5.80 -6.08 -7.48
C ALA A 89 6.57 -6.68 -8.65
#